data_67a868cac4e9893975e130f9d7ae9f71
#
_entry.id   67a868cac4e9893975e130f9d7ae9f71
#
_cell.length_a   1.000
_cell.length_b   1.000
_cell.length_c   1.000
_cell.angle_alpha   90.00
_cell.angle_beta   90.00
_cell.angle_gamma   90.00
#
_symmetry.space_group_name_H-M   'P 1'
#
loop_
_entity.id
_entity.type
_entity.pdbx_description
1 polymer ?
#
loop_
_entity_poly.entity_id
_entity_poly.type
_entity_poly.pdbx_seq_one_letter_code
_entity_poly.pdbx_strand_id
1 'polypeptide(L)'
;GILLVVGSAANGDASNISGQMWESGTGTTLGSVFKVACMTPFLFIGFDVIPQAAEEINVAYKKIGKIMLLSIFLAVAWYLLIIFAVCYIMPQSAIAQEMASQNGLVSAKAIETAFGSPLMGKVLIIGGLCGIITSWNSFLMGGSRALYSMGESLMIPAMFGKLGKHKTPEAAIILCGIACCIAPFFGRGVL
;
A
#
# COMPACT_ATOMS: atom_id res chain seq x y z
N GLY A 1 10.08 -7.55 1.15
CA GLY A 1 10.53 -6.98 -0.13
C GLY A 1 11.99 -7.33 -0.43
N ILE A 2 12.94 -6.93 0.40
CA ILE A 2 14.39 -7.17 0.15
C ILE A 2 14.68 -8.67 -0.07
N LEU A 3 14.15 -9.55 0.77
CA LEU A 3 14.33 -11.00 0.62
C LEU A 3 13.81 -11.53 -0.72
N LEU A 4 12.70 -10.98 -1.21
CA LEU A 4 12.14 -11.36 -2.49
C LEU A 4 13.05 -10.94 -3.65
N VAL A 5 13.62 -9.75 -3.58
CA VAL A 5 14.59 -9.25 -4.59
C VAL A 5 15.88 -10.09 -4.59
N VAL A 6 16.40 -10.40 -3.41
CA VAL A 6 17.59 -11.26 -3.29
C VAL A 6 17.31 -12.67 -3.81
N GLY A 7 16.13 -13.23 -3.46
CA GLY A 7 15.71 -14.54 -3.96
C GLY A 7 15.54 -14.57 -5.48
N SER A 8 15.02 -13.50 -6.07
CA SER A 8 14.88 -13.38 -7.53
C SER A 8 16.23 -13.33 -8.24
N ALA A 9 17.18 -12.59 -7.68
CA ALA A 9 18.53 -12.51 -8.25
C ALA A 9 19.30 -13.86 -8.19
N ALA A 10 19.02 -14.67 -7.18
CA ALA A 10 19.69 -15.96 -6.98
C ALA A 10 19.04 -17.10 -7.80
N ASN A 11 17.72 -17.15 -7.90
CA ASN A 11 16.96 -18.30 -8.40
C ASN A 11 15.92 -17.93 -9.48
N GLY A 12 15.96 -16.72 -10.02
CA GLY A 12 15.07 -16.30 -11.09
C GLY A 12 15.53 -16.78 -12.48
N ASP A 13 14.59 -16.85 -13.40
CA ASP A 13 14.83 -17.24 -14.79
C ASP A 13 14.37 -16.13 -15.74
N ALA A 14 15.31 -15.69 -16.60
CA ALA A 14 15.03 -14.67 -17.61
C ALA A 14 13.97 -15.09 -18.66
N SER A 15 13.78 -16.39 -18.85
CA SER A 15 12.78 -16.93 -19.76
C SER A 15 11.35 -16.55 -19.35
N ASN A 16 11.11 -16.38 -18.05
CA ASN A 16 9.81 -15.97 -17.52
C ASN A 16 9.40 -14.55 -17.96
N ILE A 17 10.36 -13.69 -18.28
CA ILE A 17 10.10 -12.31 -18.73
C ILE A 17 10.03 -12.25 -20.27
N SER A 18 10.89 -12.96 -20.99
CA SER A 18 11.11 -12.79 -22.42
C SER A 18 10.01 -13.36 -23.31
N GLY A 19 9.22 -14.33 -22.83
CA GLY A 19 8.25 -15.07 -23.62
C GLY A 19 6.81 -14.54 -23.61
N GLN A 20 6.43 -13.71 -22.62
CA GLN A 20 5.02 -13.51 -22.31
C GLN A 20 4.59 -12.05 -22.03
N MET A 21 5.44 -11.08 -22.32
CA MET A 21 5.12 -9.66 -22.06
C MET A 21 3.84 -9.15 -22.77
N TRP A 22 3.36 -9.84 -23.78
CA TRP A 22 2.30 -9.37 -24.67
C TRP A 22 1.13 -10.34 -24.88
N GLU A 23 1.13 -11.50 -24.24
CA GLU A 23 -0.03 -12.41 -24.24
C GLU A 23 -1.13 -11.88 -23.33
N SER A 24 -1.96 -11.00 -23.87
CA SER A 24 -3.18 -10.54 -23.19
C SER A 24 -4.31 -11.53 -23.46
N GLY A 25 -4.63 -12.37 -22.49
CA GLY A 25 -5.76 -13.32 -22.59
C GLY A 25 -7.15 -12.68 -22.65
N THR A 26 -7.31 -11.38 -22.50
CA THR A 26 -8.64 -10.74 -22.43
C THR A 26 -8.62 -9.26 -22.83
N GLY A 27 -8.39 -8.97 -24.10
CA GLY A 27 -8.59 -7.63 -24.64
C GLY A 27 -7.37 -6.99 -25.26
N THR A 28 -7.56 -5.80 -25.83
CA THR A 28 -6.45 -5.04 -26.41
C THR A 28 -5.46 -4.64 -25.32
N THR A 29 -4.17 -4.77 -25.57
CA THR A 29 -3.08 -4.41 -24.65
C THR A 29 -3.24 -3.00 -24.06
N LEU A 30 -3.71 -2.03 -24.86
CA LEU A 30 -4.01 -0.67 -24.44
C LEU A 30 -5.13 -0.60 -23.40
N GLY A 31 -6.20 -1.39 -23.56
CA GLY A 31 -7.31 -1.43 -22.60
C GLY A 31 -6.87 -1.99 -21.25
N SER A 32 -6.02 -3.01 -21.23
CA SER A 32 -5.48 -3.59 -20.00
C SER A 32 -4.55 -2.60 -19.28
N VAL A 33 -3.69 -1.90 -20.00
CA VAL A 33 -2.81 -0.85 -19.44
C VAL A 33 -3.64 0.28 -18.87
N PHE A 34 -4.68 0.74 -19.56
CA PHE A 34 -5.57 1.80 -19.05
C PHE A 34 -6.31 1.37 -17.79
N LYS A 35 -6.80 0.14 -17.72
CA LYS A 35 -7.46 -0.41 -16.53
C LYS A 35 -6.53 -0.42 -15.32
N VAL A 36 -5.28 -0.87 -15.49
CA VAL A 36 -4.26 -0.86 -14.43
C VAL A 36 -3.92 0.59 -14.05
N ALA A 37 -3.75 1.48 -15.03
CA ALA A 37 -3.46 2.89 -14.77
C ALA A 37 -4.56 3.58 -13.95
N CYS A 38 -5.84 3.24 -14.15
CA CYS A 38 -6.95 3.75 -13.34
C CYS A 38 -6.92 3.24 -11.88
N MET A 39 -6.35 2.07 -11.63
CA MET A 39 -6.21 1.51 -10.28
C MET A 39 -4.92 1.98 -9.57
N THR A 40 -3.92 2.40 -10.32
CA THR A 40 -2.60 2.78 -9.80
C THR A 40 -2.65 3.90 -8.74
N PRO A 41 -3.47 4.97 -8.84
CA PRO A 41 -3.53 6.00 -7.81
C PRO A 41 -3.85 5.46 -6.41
N PHE A 42 -4.62 4.37 -6.31
CA PHE A 42 -4.91 3.72 -5.04
C PHE A 42 -3.65 3.18 -4.33
N LEU A 43 -2.64 2.76 -5.10
CA LEU A 43 -1.37 2.26 -4.54
C LEU A 43 -0.50 3.35 -3.93
N PHE A 44 -0.78 4.62 -4.22
CA PHE A 44 -0.04 5.77 -3.72
C PHE A 44 -0.76 6.52 -2.60
N ILE A 45 -1.89 6.02 -2.11
CA ILE A 45 -2.60 6.61 -0.97
C ILE A 45 -1.67 6.59 0.24
N GLY A 46 -1.56 7.72 0.92
CA GLY A 46 -0.76 7.87 2.15
C GLY A 46 0.35 8.92 2.05
N PHE A 47 0.74 9.38 0.86
CA PHE A 47 1.68 10.49 0.73
C PHE A 47 1.09 11.82 1.25
N ASP A 48 -0.21 11.94 1.22
CA ASP A 48 -1.01 13.07 1.71
C ASP A 48 -0.98 13.20 3.26
N VAL A 49 -0.59 12.16 3.98
CA VAL A 49 -0.38 12.21 5.44
C VAL A 49 0.81 13.13 5.80
N ILE A 50 1.80 13.25 4.90
CA ILE A 50 2.99 14.09 5.13
C ILE A 50 2.61 15.56 5.35
N PRO A 51 1.84 16.24 4.48
CA PRO A 51 1.42 17.61 4.71
C PRO A 51 0.44 17.76 5.89
N GLN A 52 -0.37 16.75 6.18
CA GLN A 52 -1.26 16.76 7.36
C GLN A 52 -0.48 16.72 8.68
N ALA A 53 0.69 16.11 8.69
CA ALA A 53 1.61 16.07 9.81
C ALA A 53 2.67 17.20 9.79
N ALA A 54 2.57 18.14 8.84
CA ALA A 54 3.60 19.16 8.60
C ALA A 54 3.88 20.05 9.82
N GLU A 55 2.90 20.30 10.66
CA GLU A 55 3.04 21.11 11.88
C GLU A 55 3.89 20.44 12.96
N GLU A 56 3.98 19.11 12.93
CA GLU A 56 4.79 18.34 13.90
C GLU A 56 6.18 18.00 13.37
N ILE A 57 6.39 18.18 12.06
CA ILE A 57 7.67 17.89 11.43
C ILE A 57 8.55 19.14 11.53
N ASN A 58 9.70 19.02 12.20
CA ASN A 58 10.67 20.11 12.31
C ASN A 58 11.46 20.30 11.00
N VAL A 59 10.74 20.58 9.91
CA VAL A 59 11.30 20.80 8.57
C VAL A 59 10.67 22.06 7.97
N ALA A 60 11.48 22.89 7.31
CA ALA A 60 10.99 24.07 6.61
C ALA A 60 9.93 23.69 5.54
N TYR A 61 8.78 24.36 5.55
CA TYR A 61 7.64 24.08 4.66
C TYR A 61 8.04 23.99 3.17
N LYS A 62 9.02 24.80 2.74
CA LYS A 62 9.56 24.75 1.37
C LYS A 62 10.20 23.41 0.99
N LYS A 63 10.63 22.61 1.96
CA LYS A 63 11.25 21.30 1.73
C LYS A 63 10.23 20.16 1.69
N ILE A 64 9.02 20.36 2.24
CA ILE A 64 7.99 19.32 2.32
C ILE A 64 7.62 18.80 0.93
N GLY A 65 7.40 19.71 -0.05
CA GLY A 65 7.09 19.31 -1.42
C GLY A 65 8.19 18.45 -2.08
N LYS A 66 9.47 18.77 -1.81
CA LYS A 66 10.59 17.95 -2.32
C LYS A 66 10.64 16.57 -1.67
N ILE A 67 10.36 16.49 -0.36
CA ILE A 67 10.30 15.22 0.38
C ILE A 67 9.16 14.35 -0.15
N MET A 68 7.99 14.95 -0.42
CA MET A 68 6.85 14.24 -1.01
C MET A 68 7.20 13.65 -2.39
N LEU A 69 7.78 14.47 -3.27
CA LEU A 69 8.20 14.00 -4.59
C LEU A 69 9.23 12.86 -4.48
N LEU A 70 10.23 13.02 -3.61
CA LEU A 70 11.23 11.97 -3.39
C LEU A 70 10.59 10.69 -2.87
N SER A 71 9.64 10.78 -1.95
CA SER A 71 8.91 9.62 -1.41
C SER A 71 8.13 8.87 -2.50
N ILE A 72 7.47 9.62 -3.41
CA ILE A 72 6.76 9.03 -4.54
C ILE A 72 7.72 8.30 -5.48
N PHE A 73 8.84 8.93 -5.85
CA PHE A 73 9.84 8.29 -6.72
C PHE A 73 10.42 7.02 -6.10
N LEU A 74 10.74 7.04 -4.81
CA LEU A 74 11.21 5.86 -4.09
C LEU A 74 10.15 4.75 -4.03
N ALA A 75 8.89 5.11 -3.81
CA ALA A 75 7.79 4.15 -3.82
C ALA A 75 7.62 3.52 -5.21
N VAL A 76 7.63 4.31 -6.29
CA VAL A 76 7.56 3.80 -7.68
C VAL A 76 8.71 2.85 -7.94
N ALA A 77 9.94 3.25 -7.63
CA ALA A 77 11.12 2.40 -7.84
C ALA A 77 10.99 1.08 -7.07
N TRP A 78 10.50 1.14 -5.83
CA TRP A 78 10.27 -0.04 -5.01
C TRP A 78 9.19 -0.97 -5.59
N TYR A 79 8.06 -0.43 -6.04
CA TYR A 79 7.00 -1.23 -6.66
C TYR A 79 7.48 -1.90 -7.95
N LEU A 80 8.17 -1.16 -8.82
CA LEU A 80 8.73 -1.71 -10.05
C LEU A 80 9.71 -2.85 -9.76
N LEU A 81 10.56 -2.68 -8.75
CA LEU A 81 11.53 -3.69 -8.35
C LEU A 81 10.85 -4.96 -7.81
N ILE A 82 9.78 -4.83 -7.01
CA ILE A 82 9.02 -5.98 -6.51
C ILE A 82 8.28 -6.70 -7.65
N ILE A 83 7.62 -5.95 -8.53
CA ILE A 83 6.91 -6.52 -9.68
C ILE A 83 7.90 -7.29 -10.56
N PHE A 84 9.03 -6.67 -10.88
CA PHE A 84 10.08 -7.32 -11.67
C PHE A 84 10.57 -8.60 -10.99
N ALA A 85 10.83 -8.57 -9.68
CA ALA A 85 11.28 -9.73 -8.92
C ALA A 85 10.27 -10.88 -8.96
N VAL A 86 8.98 -10.60 -8.83
CA VAL A 86 7.91 -11.61 -8.92
C VAL A 86 7.84 -12.21 -10.32
N CYS A 87 7.83 -11.39 -11.36
CA CYS A 87 7.81 -11.84 -12.75
C CYS A 87 9.06 -12.65 -13.15
N TYR A 88 10.19 -12.37 -12.52
CA TYR A 88 11.44 -13.09 -12.73
C TYR A 88 11.45 -14.49 -12.12
N ILE A 89 10.74 -14.68 -10.98
CA ILE A 89 10.64 -15.95 -10.27
C ILE A 89 9.54 -16.84 -10.86
N MET A 90 8.39 -16.28 -11.20
CA MET A 90 7.18 -17.05 -11.54
C MET A 90 6.72 -16.75 -12.98
N PRO A 91 6.35 -17.81 -13.75
CA PRO A 91 5.72 -17.62 -15.04
C PRO A 91 4.32 -17.01 -14.88
N GLN A 92 3.86 -16.28 -15.89
CA GLN A 92 2.59 -15.56 -15.87
C GLN A 92 1.38 -16.47 -15.60
N SER A 93 1.40 -17.70 -16.08
CA SER A 93 0.37 -18.71 -15.81
C SER A 93 0.22 -19.04 -14.33
N ALA A 94 1.34 -19.18 -13.62
CA ALA A 94 1.35 -19.44 -12.19
C ALA A 94 0.86 -18.21 -11.39
N ILE A 95 1.25 -17.00 -11.81
CA ILE A 95 0.75 -15.75 -11.22
C ILE A 95 -0.77 -15.65 -11.38
N ALA A 96 -1.29 -15.93 -12.58
CA ALA A 96 -2.73 -15.89 -12.85
C ALA A 96 -3.51 -16.92 -12.01
N GLN A 97 -2.99 -18.13 -11.83
CA GLN A 97 -3.59 -19.16 -10.98
C GLN A 97 -3.64 -18.73 -9.49
N GLU A 98 -2.55 -18.17 -8.98
CA GLU A 98 -2.52 -17.66 -7.60
C GLU A 98 -3.48 -16.48 -7.40
N MET A 99 -3.60 -15.58 -8.37
CA MET A 99 -4.56 -14.46 -8.31
C MET A 99 -6.02 -14.95 -8.36
N ALA A 100 -6.30 -16.04 -9.06
CA ALA A 100 -7.64 -16.64 -9.14
C ALA A 100 -8.01 -17.39 -7.83
N SER A 101 -7.04 -17.81 -7.02
CA SER A 101 -7.30 -18.46 -5.74
C SER A 101 -7.81 -17.43 -4.72
N GLN A 102 -8.83 -17.79 -3.93
CA GLN A 102 -9.46 -16.85 -2.98
C GLN A 102 -8.50 -16.34 -1.89
N ASN A 103 -7.44 -17.07 -1.60
CA ASN A 103 -6.45 -16.74 -0.58
C ASN A 103 -5.03 -16.58 -1.15
N GLY A 104 -4.89 -16.47 -2.48
CA GLY A 104 -3.60 -16.42 -3.14
C GLY A 104 -2.88 -15.11 -2.86
N LEU A 105 -1.70 -15.20 -2.27
CA LEU A 105 -0.77 -14.10 -2.07
C LEU A 105 0.42 -14.30 -3.00
N VAL A 106 0.36 -13.74 -4.19
CA VAL A 106 1.40 -13.89 -5.24
C VAL A 106 2.81 -13.65 -4.72
N SER A 107 3.01 -12.60 -3.92
CA SER A 107 4.33 -12.29 -3.36
C SER A 107 4.83 -13.34 -2.36
N ALA A 108 3.92 -13.95 -1.58
CA ALA A 108 4.28 -15.03 -0.66
C ALA A 108 4.63 -16.30 -1.42
N LYS A 109 3.88 -16.61 -2.47
CA LYS A 109 4.16 -17.77 -3.33
C LYS A 109 5.47 -17.60 -4.09
N ALA A 110 5.74 -16.40 -4.61
CA ALA A 110 6.99 -16.10 -5.29
C ALA A 110 8.22 -16.33 -4.38
N ILE A 111 8.15 -15.89 -3.12
CA ILE A 111 9.27 -16.10 -2.18
C ILE A 111 9.41 -17.58 -1.76
N GLU A 112 8.31 -18.31 -1.62
CA GLU A 112 8.34 -19.76 -1.40
C GLU A 112 9.03 -20.49 -2.55
N THR A 113 8.69 -20.14 -3.78
CA THR A 113 9.30 -20.70 -4.98
C THR A 113 10.79 -20.35 -5.07
N ALA A 114 11.15 -19.08 -4.78
CA ALA A 114 12.53 -18.63 -4.85
C ALA A 114 13.47 -19.33 -3.85
N PHE A 115 12.99 -19.63 -2.66
CA PHE A 115 13.80 -20.24 -1.59
C PHE A 115 13.50 -21.74 -1.41
N GLY A 116 12.53 -22.31 -2.14
CA GLY A 116 12.14 -23.70 -2.00
C GLY A 116 11.58 -24.05 -0.60
N SER A 117 11.14 -23.06 0.17
CA SER A 117 10.73 -23.24 1.56
C SER A 117 9.42 -22.50 1.89
N PRO A 118 8.38 -23.19 2.36
CA PRO A 118 7.12 -22.56 2.76
C PRO A 118 7.27 -21.65 3.99
N LEU A 119 8.37 -21.79 4.74
CA LEU A 119 8.67 -20.92 5.88
C LEU A 119 8.89 -19.47 5.44
N MET A 120 9.50 -19.27 4.30
CA MET A 120 9.80 -17.92 3.78
C MET A 120 8.53 -17.16 3.39
N GLY A 121 7.49 -17.84 2.89
CA GLY A 121 6.16 -17.26 2.68
C GLY A 121 5.55 -16.77 3.99
N LYS A 122 5.62 -17.58 5.06
CA LYS A 122 5.11 -17.19 6.38
C LYS A 122 5.85 -15.96 6.95
N VAL A 123 7.16 -15.91 6.82
CA VAL A 123 7.98 -14.74 7.24
C VAL A 123 7.55 -13.48 6.50
N LEU A 124 7.30 -13.58 5.19
CA LEU A 124 6.83 -12.45 4.39
C LEU A 124 5.44 -11.99 4.85
N ILE A 125 4.53 -12.90 5.15
CA ILE A 125 3.18 -12.58 5.65
C ILE A 125 3.27 -11.85 7.00
N ILE A 126 4.08 -12.34 7.93
CA ILE A 126 4.28 -11.68 9.24
C ILE A 126 4.83 -10.27 9.04
N GLY A 127 5.84 -10.10 8.19
CA GLY A 127 6.38 -8.78 7.85
C GLY A 127 5.34 -7.86 7.21
N GLY A 128 4.48 -8.40 6.36
CA GLY A 128 3.35 -7.68 5.76
C GLY A 128 2.33 -7.21 6.81
N LEU A 129 1.98 -8.07 7.76
CA LEU A 129 1.07 -7.73 8.86
C LEU A 129 1.64 -6.59 9.72
N CYS A 130 2.92 -6.62 10.06
CA CYS A 130 3.58 -5.52 10.77
C CYS A 130 3.51 -4.21 9.96
N GLY A 131 3.69 -4.28 8.63
CA GLY A 131 3.56 -3.14 7.73
C GLY A 131 2.14 -2.57 7.70
N ILE A 132 1.11 -3.42 7.68
CA ILE A 132 -0.29 -3.01 7.72
C ILE A 132 -0.61 -2.27 9.03
N ILE A 133 -0.17 -2.79 10.17
CA ILE A 133 -0.38 -2.16 11.48
C ILE A 133 0.25 -0.75 11.51
N THR A 134 1.46 -0.61 10.97
CA THR A 134 2.15 0.69 10.91
C THR A 134 1.42 1.68 10.01
N SER A 135 0.95 1.22 8.84
CA SER A 135 0.19 2.05 7.89
C SER A 135 -1.15 2.49 8.49
N TRP A 136 -1.83 1.61 9.21
CA TRP A 136 -3.07 1.93 9.91
C TRP A 136 -2.91 3.08 10.88
N ASN A 137 -1.84 3.05 11.67
CA ASN A 137 -1.54 4.13 12.61
C ASN A 137 -1.36 5.48 11.88
N SER A 138 -0.66 5.49 10.74
CA SER A 138 -0.46 6.69 9.94
C SER A 138 -1.76 7.23 9.36
N PHE A 139 -2.63 6.36 8.83
CA PHE A 139 -3.94 6.77 8.31
C PHE A 139 -4.88 7.30 9.39
N LEU A 140 -4.88 6.67 10.58
CA LEU A 140 -5.66 7.14 11.71
C LEU A 140 -5.20 8.55 12.15
N MET A 141 -3.90 8.78 12.17
CA MET A 141 -3.30 10.08 12.46
C MET A 141 -3.73 11.13 11.41
N GLY A 142 -3.57 10.85 10.14
CA GLY A 142 -3.96 11.76 9.05
C GLY A 142 -5.46 12.07 9.05
N GLY A 143 -6.30 11.03 9.13
CA GLY A 143 -7.77 11.19 9.15
C GLY A 143 -8.28 11.98 10.35
N SER A 144 -7.73 11.74 11.54
CA SER A 144 -8.12 12.47 12.74
C SER A 144 -7.73 13.95 12.68
N ARG A 145 -6.61 14.30 12.04
CA ARG A 145 -6.19 15.69 11.85
C ARG A 145 -7.01 16.42 10.80
N ALA A 146 -7.37 15.74 9.72
CA ALA A 146 -8.28 16.29 8.75
C ALA A 146 -9.64 16.64 9.39
N LEU A 147 -10.20 15.75 10.19
CA LEU A 147 -11.43 16.02 10.95
C LEU A 147 -11.26 17.15 11.96
N TYR A 148 -10.12 17.21 12.63
CA TYR A 148 -9.81 18.30 13.56
C TYR A 148 -9.80 19.66 12.85
N SER A 149 -9.09 19.77 11.74
CA SER A 149 -9.04 21.00 10.93
C SER A 149 -10.42 21.43 10.41
N MET A 150 -11.25 20.48 9.99
CA MET A 150 -12.65 20.76 9.61
C MET A 150 -13.49 21.22 10.79
N GLY A 151 -13.27 20.66 11.98
CA GLY A 151 -13.94 21.06 13.23
C GLY A 151 -13.53 22.45 13.68
N GLU A 152 -12.25 22.80 13.57
CA GLU A 152 -11.71 24.13 13.87
C GLU A 152 -12.27 25.19 12.91
N SER A 153 -12.42 24.82 11.64
CA SER A 153 -13.04 25.68 10.60
C SER A 153 -14.56 25.75 10.67
N LEU A 154 -15.20 25.12 11.67
CA LEU A 154 -16.67 25.05 11.85
C LEU A 154 -17.41 24.42 10.67
N MET A 155 -16.76 23.64 9.83
CA MET A 155 -17.38 22.88 8.74
C MET A 155 -18.13 21.66 9.26
N ILE A 156 -17.72 21.13 10.40
CA ILE A 156 -18.36 20.03 11.15
C ILE A 156 -18.56 20.49 12.61
N PRO A 157 -19.32 19.76 13.45
CA PRO A 157 -19.54 20.16 14.83
C PRO A 157 -18.25 20.49 15.57
N ALA A 158 -18.23 21.62 16.29
CA ALA A 158 -17.05 22.18 16.97
C ALA A 158 -16.42 21.24 18.02
N MET A 159 -17.10 20.15 18.40
CA MET A 159 -16.54 19.12 19.30
C MET A 159 -15.31 18.43 18.70
N PHE A 160 -15.21 18.31 17.38
CA PHE A 160 -14.08 17.71 16.68
C PHE A 160 -12.88 18.65 16.56
N GLY A 161 -13.09 19.97 16.67
CA GLY A 161 -12.05 21.01 16.70
C GLY A 161 -11.46 21.25 18.08
N LYS A 162 -11.79 20.42 19.10
CA LYS A 162 -11.23 20.54 20.44
C LYS A 162 -10.08 19.57 20.67
N LEU A 163 -8.99 20.08 21.23
CA LEU A 163 -7.86 19.25 21.65
C LEU A 163 -8.08 18.73 23.09
N GLY A 164 -7.78 17.49 23.32
CA GLY A 164 -7.75 16.86 24.63
C GLY A 164 -6.57 17.32 25.50
N LYS A 165 -6.44 16.73 26.69
CA LYS A 165 -5.38 17.06 27.66
C LYS A 165 -3.96 16.90 27.11
N HIS A 166 -3.77 15.99 26.16
CA HIS A 166 -2.48 15.69 25.52
C HIS A 166 -2.27 16.44 24.18
N LYS A 167 -3.04 17.49 23.91
CA LYS A 167 -3.03 18.22 22.63
C LYS A 167 -3.34 17.34 21.43
N THR A 168 -4.13 16.29 21.63
CA THR A 168 -4.57 15.36 20.57
C THR A 168 -6.07 15.54 20.32
N PRO A 169 -6.55 15.39 19.08
CA PRO A 169 -7.98 15.51 18.74
C PRO A 169 -8.74 14.24 19.12
N GLU A 170 -8.96 14.00 20.40
CA GLU A 170 -9.53 12.76 20.95
C GLU A 170 -10.87 12.38 20.29
N ALA A 171 -11.79 13.34 20.12
CA ALA A 171 -13.09 13.09 19.50
C ALA A 171 -12.96 12.62 18.05
N ALA A 172 -12.04 13.20 17.27
CA ALA A 172 -11.78 12.83 15.90
C ALA A 172 -11.14 11.43 15.81
N ILE A 173 -10.20 11.12 16.70
CA ILE A 173 -9.55 9.79 16.75
C ILE A 173 -10.58 8.70 17.08
N ILE A 174 -11.45 8.94 18.05
CA ILE A 174 -12.50 7.98 18.43
C ILE A 174 -13.46 7.76 17.27
N LEU A 175 -13.89 8.81 16.57
CA LEU A 175 -14.77 8.69 15.41
C LEU A 175 -14.12 7.86 14.29
N CYS A 176 -12.86 8.15 13.94
CA CYS A 176 -12.11 7.37 12.96
C CYS A 176 -11.96 5.91 13.40
N GLY A 177 -11.65 5.67 14.67
CA GLY A 177 -11.51 4.32 15.22
C GLY A 177 -12.80 3.52 15.13
N ILE A 178 -13.94 4.11 15.50
CA ILE A 178 -15.26 3.48 15.38
C ILE A 178 -15.57 3.16 13.90
N ALA A 179 -15.36 4.11 12.99
CA ALA A 179 -15.57 3.90 11.57
C ALA A 179 -14.71 2.75 11.03
N CYS A 180 -13.43 2.69 11.40
CA CYS A 180 -12.53 1.60 11.02
C CYS A 180 -12.95 0.24 11.59
N CYS A 181 -13.54 0.19 12.79
CA CYS A 181 -14.05 -1.06 13.37
C CYS A 181 -15.33 -1.54 12.69
N ILE A 182 -16.16 -0.61 12.21
CA ILE A 182 -17.46 -0.92 11.57
C ILE A 182 -17.27 -1.30 10.09
N ALA A 183 -16.35 -0.64 9.38
CA ALA A 183 -16.13 -0.82 7.94
C ALA A 183 -15.99 -2.28 7.49
N PRO A 184 -15.24 -3.18 8.17
CA PRO A 184 -15.11 -4.58 7.76
C PRO A 184 -16.41 -5.37 7.75
N PHE A 185 -17.43 -4.95 8.51
CA PHE A 185 -18.72 -5.65 8.57
C PHE A 185 -19.59 -5.39 7.32
N PHE A 186 -19.30 -4.34 6.55
CA PHE A 186 -19.98 -4.08 5.29
C PHE A 186 -19.49 -4.96 4.13
N GLY A 187 -18.41 -5.72 4.33
CA GLY A 187 -17.89 -6.68 3.38
C GLY A 187 -17.20 -6.05 2.16
N ARG A 188 -16.58 -6.92 1.34
CA ARG A 188 -15.83 -6.52 0.13
C ARG A 188 -16.69 -5.90 -0.98
N GLY A 189 -18.00 -6.01 -0.90
CA GLY A 189 -18.93 -5.54 -1.94
C GLY A 189 -19.26 -4.05 -1.86
N VAL A 190 -18.86 -3.37 -0.78
CA VAL A 190 -19.14 -1.94 -0.54
C VAL A 190 -17.87 -1.09 -0.57
N LEU A 191 -16.72 -1.73 -0.49
CA LEU A 191 -15.38 -1.16 -0.63
C LEU A 191 -14.81 -1.53 -1.99
#